data_8107e29afe7f104e266bda597e434420
#
_entry.id   8107e29afe7f104e266bda597e434420
#
_cell.length_a   1.000
_cell.length_b   1.000
_cell.length_c   1.000
_cell.angle_alpha   90.00
_cell.angle_beta   90.00
_cell.angle_gamma   90.00
#
_symmetry.space_group_name_H-M   'P 1'
#
loop_
_entity.id
_entity.type
_entity.pdbx_description
1 polymer ?
#
loop_
_entity_poly.entity_id
_entity_poly.type
_entity_poly.pdbx_seq_one_letter_code
_entity_poly.pdbx_strand_id
1 'polypeptide(L)'
;MANTFRRVVAPVVSAVTLCLARSGADVVGEVKLADGKLFSTTGLMPIAQAFGIAVHIANTGGLEIVVIDPEGVWKPSWGTLEG
;
A
#
# COMPACT_ATOMS: atom_id res chain seq x y z
N MET A 1 12.05 12.51 -4.67
CA MET A 1 10.78 13.21 -4.51
C MET A 1 9.86 12.38 -3.62
N ALA A 2 9.28 12.98 -2.60
CA ALA A 2 8.38 12.25 -1.71
C ALA A 2 7.05 11.99 -2.41
N ASN A 3 6.56 10.76 -2.32
CA ASN A 3 5.25 10.43 -2.84
C ASN A 3 4.19 10.77 -1.81
N THR A 4 3.03 11.19 -2.29
CA THR A 4 1.85 11.38 -1.44
C THR A 4 0.98 10.13 -1.53
N PHE A 5 0.54 9.64 -0.38
CA PHE A 5 -0.29 8.46 -0.29
C PHE A 5 -1.65 8.87 0.27
N ARG A 6 -2.69 8.21 -0.19
CA ARG A 6 -4.05 8.49 0.27
C ARG A 6 -4.57 7.31 1.07
N ARG A 7 -5.06 7.61 2.28
CA ARG A 7 -5.67 6.59 3.13
C ARG A 7 -7.08 6.27 2.63
N VAL A 8 -7.37 4.99 2.52
CA VAL A 8 -8.70 4.50 2.13
C VAL A 8 -9.12 3.38 3.05
N VAL A 9 -10.41 3.01 3.02
CA VAL A 9 -10.94 1.94 3.86
C VAL A 9 -11.15 0.65 3.09
N ALA A 10 -11.05 0.69 1.77
CA ALA A 10 -11.21 -0.49 0.92
C ALA A 10 -10.34 -0.32 -0.32
N PRO A 11 -9.95 -1.43 -0.99
CA PRO A 11 -9.17 -1.35 -2.23
C PRO A 11 -9.86 -0.51 -3.29
N VAL A 12 -9.06 0.26 -4.02
CA VAL A 12 -9.55 1.16 -5.07
C VAL A 12 -9.15 0.60 -6.43
N VAL A 13 -10.11 0.52 -7.35
CA VAL A 13 -9.85 0.13 -8.73
C VAL A 13 -9.00 1.21 -9.38
N SER A 14 -8.05 0.81 -10.21
CA SER A 14 -7.11 1.69 -10.91
C SER A 14 -6.06 2.33 -10.00
N ALA A 15 -5.84 1.74 -8.82
CA ALA A 15 -4.80 2.17 -7.92
C ALA A 15 -4.09 0.95 -7.33
N VAL A 16 -2.87 1.15 -6.85
CA VAL A 16 -2.17 0.14 -6.07
C VAL A 16 -2.56 0.32 -4.63
N THR A 17 -3.07 -0.73 -4.00
CA THR A 17 -3.49 -0.69 -2.60
C THR A 17 -2.44 -1.36 -1.73
N LEU A 18 -1.90 -0.62 -0.78
CA LEU A 18 -0.96 -1.13 0.22
C LEU A 18 -1.72 -1.31 1.53
N CYS A 19 -1.92 -2.56 1.94
CA CYS A 19 -2.60 -2.88 3.18
C CYS A 19 -1.56 -3.11 4.27
N LEU A 20 -1.66 -2.37 5.35
CA LEU A 20 -0.75 -2.48 6.48
C LEU A 20 -1.38 -3.32 7.58
N ALA A 21 -0.55 -4.12 8.25
CA ALA A 21 -0.99 -4.94 9.36
C ALA A 21 0.15 -5.05 10.36
N ARG A 22 -0.18 -5.47 11.56
CA ARG A 22 0.81 -5.68 12.61
C ARG A 22 0.97 -7.17 12.84
N SER A 23 2.23 -7.63 12.89
CA SER A 23 2.56 -9.01 13.21
C SER A 23 3.51 -9.01 14.39
N GLY A 24 2.98 -9.19 15.61
CA GLY A 24 3.75 -9.04 16.83
C GLY A 24 4.26 -7.60 16.97
N ALA A 25 5.57 -7.42 17.08
CA ALA A 25 6.22 -6.11 17.17
C ALA A 25 6.52 -5.52 15.79
N ASP A 26 6.31 -6.29 14.72
CA ASP A 26 6.67 -5.87 13.37
C ASP A 26 5.46 -5.38 12.59
N VAL A 27 5.72 -4.54 11.60
CA VAL A 27 4.71 -4.10 10.65
C VAL A 27 4.92 -4.89 9.37
N VAL A 28 3.84 -5.46 8.85
CA VAL A 28 3.84 -6.19 7.59
C VAL A 28 2.89 -5.50 6.63
N GLY A 29 3.04 -5.76 5.36
CA GLY A 29 2.20 -5.19 4.33
C GLY A 29 1.83 -6.19 3.26
N GLU A 30 0.74 -5.91 2.58
CA GLU A 30 0.27 -6.69 1.46
C GLU A 30 -0.07 -5.72 0.34
N VAL A 31 0.40 -6.01 -0.87
CA VAL A 31 0.11 -5.18 -2.04
C VAL A 31 -1.05 -5.83 -2.79
N LYS A 32 -2.11 -5.07 -3.00
CA LYS A 32 -3.27 -5.51 -3.78
C LYS A 32 -3.39 -4.67 -5.02
N LEU A 33 -3.63 -5.33 -6.13
CA LEU A 33 -3.83 -4.68 -7.42
C LEU A 33 -5.16 -5.15 -7.99
N ALA A 34 -6.02 -4.19 -8.32
CA ALA A 34 -7.28 -4.49 -8.98
C ALA A 34 -7.11 -4.31 -10.47
N ASP A 35 -7.39 -5.35 -11.25
CA ASP A 35 -7.35 -5.31 -12.70
C ASP A 35 -8.70 -5.79 -13.23
N GLY A 36 -9.56 -4.82 -13.54
CA GLY A 36 -10.91 -5.14 -13.97
C GLY A 36 -11.72 -5.79 -12.85
N LYS A 37 -12.09 -7.06 -13.05
CA LYS A 37 -12.85 -7.81 -12.06
C LYS A 37 -12.01 -8.65 -11.13
N LEU A 38 -10.69 -8.69 -11.35
CA LEU A 38 -9.78 -9.53 -10.59
C LEU A 38 -8.93 -8.71 -9.65
N PHE A 39 -8.74 -9.23 -8.44
CA PHE A 39 -7.78 -8.70 -7.50
C PHE A 39 -6.60 -9.63 -7.42
N SER A 40 -5.42 -9.07 -7.56
CA SER A 40 -4.17 -9.79 -7.31
C SER A 40 -3.57 -9.30 -6.01
N THR A 41 -2.99 -10.21 -5.24
CA THR A 41 -2.34 -9.87 -3.99
C THR A 41 -1.02 -10.61 -3.88
N THR A 42 -0.05 -9.95 -3.24
CA THR A 42 1.26 -10.55 -3.01
C THR A 42 1.30 -11.42 -1.74
N GLY A 43 0.26 -11.31 -0.89
CA GLY A 43 0.32 -11.87 0.44
C GLY A 43 1.13 -10.98 1.39
N LEU A 44 1.11 -11.30 2.67
CA LEU A 44 1.81 -10.51 3.69
C LEU A 44 3.33 -10.71 3.58
N MET A 45 4.06 -9.61 3.74
CA MET A 45 5.53 -9.61 3.69
C MET A 45 6.05 -8.45 4.55
N PRO A 46 7.35 -8.39 4.83
CA PRO A 46 7.91 -7.24 5.57
C PRO A 46 7.56 -5.92 4.89
N ILE A 47 7.24 -4.90 5.69
CA ILE A 47 6.72 -3.64 5.16
C ILE A 47 7.67 -2.98 4.14
N ALA A 48 8.96 -3.03 4.37
CA ALA A 48 9.92 -2.44 3.44
C ALA A 48 9.83 -3.07 2.05
N GLN A 49 9.63 -4.38 1.99
CA GLN A 49 9.49 -5.12 0.74
C GLN A 49 8.15 -4.80 0.06
N ALA A 50 7.06 -4.82 0.83
CA ALA A 50 5.73 -4.49 0.30
C ALA A 50 5.70 -3.06 -0.23
N PHE A 51 6.29 -2.13 0.49
CA PHE A 51 6.37 -0.74 0.10
C PHE A 51 7.11 -0.57 -1.23
N GLY A 52 8.26 -1.24 -1.37
CA GLY A 52 9.04 -1.19 -2.60
C GLY A 52 8.28 -1.75 -3.79
N ILE A 53 7.54 -2.84 -3.61
CA ILE A 53 6.73 -3.43 -4.68
C ILE A 53 5.61 -2.47 -5.07
N ALA A 54 4.92 -1.87 -4.10
CA ALA A 54 3.83 -0.93 -4.38
C ALA A 54 4.33 0.27 -5.18
N VAL A 55 5.46 0.85 -4.78
CA VAL A 55 6.05 2.00 -5.48
C VAL A 55 6.47 1.61 -6.90
N HIS A 56 7.07 0.43 -7.06
CA HIS A 56 7.49 -0.03 -8.37
C HIS A 56 6.29 -0.20 -9.33
N ILE A 57 5.23 -0.84 -8.86
CA ILE A 57 4.03 -1.05 -9.68
C ILE A 57 3.39 0.29 -10.02
N ALA A 58 3.28 1.18 -9.05
CA ALA A 58 2.68 2.49 -9.27
C ALA A 58 3.44 3.31 -10.30
N ASN A 59 4.76 3.32 -10.22
CA ASN A 59 5.60 4.08 -11.16
C ASN A 59 5.54 3.49 -12.55
N THR A 60 5.56 2.16 -12.66
CA THR A 60 5.52 1.47 -13.96
C THR A 60 4.18 1.68 -14.65
N GLY A 61 3.08 1.64 -13.92
CA GLY A 61 1.74 1.75 -14.47
C GLY A 61 1.15 3.15 -14.44
N GLY A 62 1.84 4.14 -13.85
CA GLY A 62 1.29 5.48 -13.68
C GLY A 62 0.09 5.50 -12.75
N LEU A 63 0.09 4.65 -11.73
CA LEU A 63 -1.03 4.47 -10.83
C LEU A 63 -0.82 5.24 -9.53
N GLU A 64 -1.93 5.60 -8.89
CA GLU A 64 -1.92 6.15 -7.54
C GLU A 64 -1.69 5.02 -6.54
N ILE A 65 -1.02 5.34 -5.42
CA ILE A 65 -0.89 4.41 -4.31
C ILE A 65 -1.87 4.85 -3.22
N VAL A 66 -2.75 3.93 -2.81
CA VAL A 66 -3.66 4.14 -1.69
C VAL A 66 -3.27 3.19 -0.56
N VAL A 67 -3.55 3.57 0.67
CA VAL A 67 -3.11 2.86 1.86
C VAL A 67 -4.30 2.51 2.74
N ILE A 68 -4.38 1.25 3.14
CA ILE A 68 -5.33 0.80 4.16
C ILE A 68 -4.53 0.58 5.44
N ASP A 69 -4.77 1.40 6.45
CA ASP A 69 -4.03 1.36 7.71
C ASP A 69 -4.99 1.40 8.89
N PRO A 70 -5.66 0.28 9.20
CA PRO A 70 -6.67 0.25 10.24
C PRO A 70 -6.11 0.41 11.65
N GLU A 71 -4.82 0.12 11.85
CA GLU A 71 -4.20 0.19 13.16
C GLU A 71 -3.33 1.42 13.37
N GLY A 72 -3.24 2.31 12.37
CA GLY A 72 -2.48 3.53 12.50
C GLY A 72 -0.97 3.30 12.63
N VAL A 73 -0.43 2.35 11.85
CA VAL A 73 0.99 2.00 11.93
C VAL A 73 1.87 2.77 10.94
N TRP A 74 1.27 3.62 10.12
CA TRP A 74 2.00 4.42 9.14
C TRP A 74 3.01 5.32 9.82
N LYS A 75 4.22 5.37 9.27
CA LYS A 75 5.29 6.23 9.78
C LYS A 75 5.50 7.43 8.84
N PRO A 76 5.63 8.66 9.38
CA PRO A 76 5.86 9.84 8.55
C PRO A 76 7.11 9.73 7.67
N SER A 77 8.10 8.92 8.08
CA SER A 77 9.31 8.72 7.31
C SER A 77 9.07 8.01 5.98
N TRP A 78 7.92 7.37 5.80
CA TRP A 78 7.57 6.69 4.55
C TRP A 78 6.99 7.64 3.52
N GLY A 79 6.56 8.83 3.94
CA GLY A 79 5.93 9.83 3.08
C GLY A 79 4.70 10.42 3.75
N THR A 80 4.00 11.25 3.01
CA THR A 80 2.77 11.91 3.50
C THR A 80 1.57 11.01 3.25
N LEU A 81 0.83 10.71 4.30
CA LEU A 81 -0.44 9.97 4.21
C LEU A 81 -1.58 10.94 4.45
N GLU A 82 -2.41 11.14 3.42
CA GLU A 82 -3.57 12.01 3.47
C GLU A 82 -4.84 11.19 3.72
N GLY A 83 -5.73 11.75 4.46
CA GLY A 83 -7.03 11.12 4.75
C GLY A 83 -7.30 10.76 6.18
#